data_de663714c9f5da2a098bb18ececdcf60
#
_entry.id   de663714c9f5da2a098bb18ececdcf60
#
_cell.length_a   1.000
_cell.length_b   1.000
_cell.length_c   1.000
_cell.angle_alpha   90.00
_cell.angle_beta   90.00
_cell.angle_gamma   90.00
#
_symmetry.space_group_name_H-M   'P 1'
#
loop_
_entity.id
_entity.type
_entity.pdbx_description
1 polymer ?
#
loop_
_entity_poly.entity_id
_entity_poly.type
_entity_poly.pdbx_seq_one_letter_code
_entity_poly.pdbx_strand_id
1 'polypeptide(L)'
;DFLAFYMKIDVLIVDDIQDLLGPGTQNAFFNVFNHLHENGKQLIFTSDRAPADLKNFEERLLSRLKWGLSVELQRPSYATRLEMLKARSFREGVTVSEEVLEYLATRIKSNFRELEGALISLIAHATLIHKEMTVELAEKITGKIVGEEKTEVTIDKVQKTVCDYFNITKDTL
;
A
#
# COMPACT_ATOMS: atom_id res chain seq x y z
N ASP A 1 -9.08 33.82 -2.16
CA ASP A 1 -10.18 32.87 -2.15
C ASP A 1 -9.67 31.50 -2.56
N PHE A 2 -9.93 30.49 -1.71
CA PHE A 2 -9.45 29.11 -1.88
C PHE A 2 -9.88 28.50 -3.24
N LEU A 3 -11.14 28.63 -3.59
CA LEU A 3 -11.67 28.11 -4.85
C LEU A 3 -11.03 28.80 -6.07
N ALA A 4 -10.82 30.11 -5.99
CA ALA A 4 -10.22 30.87 -7.09
C ALA A 4 -8.76 30.46 -7.38
N PHE A 5 -8.05 29.91 -6.39
CA PHE A 5 -6.72 29.35 -6.60
C PHE A 5 -6.81 28.06 -7.43
N TYR A 6 -7.66 27.12 -7.04
CA TYR A 6 -7.78 25.83 -7.75
C TYR A 6 -8.33 25.99 -9.18
N MET A 7 -9.10 27.01 -9.45
CA MET A 7 -9.63 27.27 -10.81
C MET A 7 -8.55 27.75 -11.80
N LYS A 8 -7.34 28.10 -11.34
CA LYS A 8 -6.26 28.62 -12.20
C LYS A 8 -5.18 27.60 -12.52
N ILE A 9 -5.23 26.43 -11.93
CA ILE A 9 -4.20 25.41 -12.12
C ILE A 9 -4.40 24.63 -13.41
N ASP A 10 -3.32 24.08 -13.94
CA ASP A 10 -3.35 23.26 -15.17
C ASP A 10 -3.46 21.76 -14.85
N VAL A 11 -2.97 21.34 -13.68
CA VAL A 11 -3.02 19.95 -13.22
C VAL A 11 -3.48 19.91 -11.78
N LEU A 12 -4.49 19.11 -11.48
CA LEU A 12 -4.94 18.81 -10.13
C LEU A 12 -4.68 17.33 -9.83
N ILE A 13 -3.90 17.07 -8.79
CA ILE A 13 -3.69 15.72 -8.26
C ILE A 13 -4.36 15.67 -6.88
N VAL A 14 -5.26 14.71 -6.67
CA VAL A 14 -5.89 14.46 -5.38
C VAL A 14 -5.59 13.03 -4.97
N ASP A 15 -4.82 12.90 -3.91
CA ASP A 15 -4.48 11.61 -3.33
C ASP A 15 -5.54 11.20 -2.33
N ASP A 16 -5.82 9.88 -2.28
CA ASP A 16 -6.77 9.28 -1.34
C ASP A 16 -8.18 9.91 -1.40
N ILE A 17 -8.77 9.96 -2.61
CA ILE A 17 -10.07 10.62 -2.82
C ILE A 17 -11.20 10.05 -1.96
N GLN A 18 -11.09 8.78 -1.49
CA GLN A 18 -12.06 8.16 -0.58
C GLN A 18 -12.24 8.92 0.74
N ASP A 19 -11.26 9.76 1.12
CA ASP A 19 -11.28 10.57 2.34
C ASP A 19 -12.00 11.91 2.15
N LEU A 20 -12.54 12.17 0.96
CA LEU A 20 -13.31 13.37 0.65
C LEU A 20 -14.70 13.30 1.30
N LEU A 21 -14.74 13.49 2.63
CA LEU A 21 -15.92 13.30 3.45
C LEU A 21 -16.75 14.60 3.56
N GLY A 22 -18.06 14.39 3.62
CA GLY A 22 -19.05 15.43 3.87
C GLY A 22 -19.54 16.16 2.62
N PRO A 23 -20.85 16.49 2.60
CA PRO A 23 -21.51 17.03 1.42
C PRO A 23 -20.97 18.41 1.02
N GLY A 24 -20.55 19.23 1.97
CA GLY A 24 -19.97 20.55 1.68
C GLY A 24 -18.64 20.45 0.93
N THR A 25 -17.76 19.54 1.36
CA THR A 25 -16.46 19.29 0.71
C THR A 25 -16.63 18.68 -0.67
N GLN A 26 -17.53 17.70 -0.80
CA GLN A 26 -17.83 17.09 -2.09
C GLN A 26 -18.43 18.08 -3.08
N ASN A 27 -19.30 18.97 -2.63
CA ASN A 27 -19.87 20.01 -3.47
C ASN A 27 -18.82 21.04 -3.95
N ALA A 28 -17.94 21.48 -3.04
CA ALA A 28 -16.84 22.37 -3.41
C ALA A 28 -15.89 21.69 -4.43
N PHE A 29 -15.54 20.44 -4.18
CA PHE A 29 -14.72 19.64 -5.09
C PHE A 29 -15.39 19.43 -6.44
N PHE A 30 -16.70 19.15 -6.47
CA PHE A 30 -17.45 18.99 -7.71
C PHE A 30 -17.39 20.25 -8.59
N ASN A 31 -17.46 21.44 -7.98
CA ASN A 31 -17.36 22.70 -8.71
C ASN A 31 -15.95 22.90 -9.30
N VAL A 32 -14.90 22.57 -8.53
CA VAL A 32 -13.51 22.62 -9.02
C VAL A 32 -13.31 21.60 -10.14
N PHE A 33 -13.79 20.37 -9.96
CA PHE A 33 -13.72 19.32 -10.97
C PHE A 33 -14.33 19.78 -12.30
N ASN A 34 -15.59 20.25 -12.28
CA ASN A 34 -16.28 20.66 -13.48
C ASN A 34 -15.54 21.80 -14.18
N HIS A 35 -15.12 22.82 -13.42
CA HIS A 35 -14.40 23.96 -14.00
C HIS A 35 -13.09 23.51 -14.70
N LEU A 36 -12.29 22.70 -14.04
CA LEU A 36 -11.02 22.23 -14.60
C LEU A 36 -11.26 21.31 -15.80
N HIS A 37 -12.22 20.41 -15.70
CA HIS A 37 -12.58 19.50 -16.79
C HIS A 37 -13.09 20.25 -18.04
N GLU A 38 -14.00 21.21 -17.87
CA GLU A 38 -14.55 22.01 -18.96
C GLU A 38 -13.48 22.88 -19.65
N ASN A 39 -12.43 23.26 -18.92
CA ASN A 39 -11.29 24.00 -19.45
C ASN A 39 -10.14 23.10 -19.95
N GLY A 40 -10.38 21.77 -20.09
CA GLY A 40 -9.40 20.83 -20.63
C GLY A 40 -8.16 20.61 -19.75
N LYS A 41 -8.28 20.86 -18.44
CA LYS A 41 -7.19 20.69 -17.49
C LYS A 41 -7.04 19.22 -17.10
N GLN A 42 -5.84 18.84 -16.67
CA GLN A 42 -5.55 17.46 -16.24
C GLN A 42 -5.99 17.24 -14.82
N LEU A 43 -6.75 16.16 -14.59
CA LEU A 43 -7.18 15.70 -13.28
C LEU A 43 -6.63 14.29 -13.05
N ILE A 44 -6.02 14.06 -11.90
CA ILE A 44 -5.45 12.75 -11.49
C ILE A 44 -5.93 12.46 -10.07
N PHE A 45 -6.49 11.27 -9.86
CA PHE A 45 -7.01 10.85 -8.57
C PHE A 45 -6.41 9.50 -8.19
N THR A 46 -6.10 9.32 -6.91
CA THR A 46 -5.82 8.01 -6.35
C THR A 46 -6.94 7.60 -5.39
N SER A 47 -7.13 6.30 -5.24
CA SER A 47 -8.11 5.73 -4.31
C SER A 47 -7.68 4.32 -3.90
N ASP A 48 -8.04 3.92 -2.68
CA ASP A 48 -7.86 2.56 -2.17
C ASP A 48 -8.89 1.56 -2.73
N ARG A 49 -9.88 2.06 -3.47
CA ARG A 49 -10.97 1.26 -4.07
C ARG A 49 -11.46 1.86 -5.39
N ALA A 50 -12.14 1.04 -6.18
CA ALA A 50 -12.71 1.49 -7.44
C ALA A 50 -13.78 2.58 -7.20
N PRO A 51 -13.99 3.50 -8.17
CA PRO A 51 -15.03 4.53 -8.06
C PRO A 51 -16.43 3.96 -7.81
N ALA A 52 -16.70 2.73 -8.24
CA ALA A 52 -17.98 2.06 -8.00
C ALA A 52 -18.19 1.65 -6.52
N ASP A 53 -17.11 1.47 -5.78
CA ASP A 53 -17.11 1.00 -4.39
C ASP A 53 -16.96 2.14 -3.37
N LEU A 54 -16.86 3.38 -3.84
CA LEU A 54 -16.82 4.57 -2.98
C LEU A 54 -18.18 4.76 -2.29
N LYS A 55 -18.18 4.66 -0.96
CA LYS A 55 -19.38 4.85 -0.14
C LYS A 55 -19.49 6.31 0.31
N ASN A 56 -20.72 6.78 0.52
CA ASN A 56 -21.01 8.13 1.00
C ASN A 56 -20.57 9.26 0.05
N PHE A 57 -20.45 8.95 -1.24
CA PHE A 57 -20.23 9.94 -2.28
C PHE A 57 -21.55 10.32 -2.96
N GLU A 58 -21.69 11.59 -3.31
CA GLU A 58 -22.80 12.05 -4.12
C GLU A 58 -22.77 11.40 -5.51
N GLU A 59 -23.89 10.93 -6.00
CA GLU A 59 -24.01 10.18 -7.26
C GLU A 59 -23.46 10.96 -8.47
N ARG A 60 -23.67 12.28 -8.47
CA ARG A 60 -23.12 13.17 -9.51
C ARG A 60 -21.58 13.17 -9.53
N LEU A 61 -20.93 13.10 -8.36
CA LEU A 61 -19.47 13.03 -8.26
C LEU A 61 -18.94 11.66 -8.68
N LEU A 62 -19.60 10.58 -8.23
CA LEU A 62 -19.28 9.22 -8.67
C LEU A 62 -19.35 9.06 -10.18
N SER A 63 -20.36 9.63 -10.81
CA SER A 63 -20.50 9.64 -12.28
C SER A 63 -19.31 10.30 -12.96
N ARG A 64 -18.79 11.39 -12.40
CA ARG A 64 -17.58 12.08 -12.92
C ARG A 64 -16.33 11.27 -12.71
N LEU A 65 -16.14 10.66 -11.53
CA LEU A 65 -14.99 9.82 -11.22
C LEU A 65 -14.91 8.55 -12.07
N LYS A 66 -16.07 8.02 -12.49
CA LYS A 66 -16.14 6.88 -13.42
C LYS A 66 -15.80 7.26 -14.85
N TRP A 67 -15.80 8.54 -15.18
CA TRP A 67 -15.51 9.05 -16.51
C TRP A 67 -14.00 9.28 -16.65
N GLY A 68 -13.38 8.64 -17.62
CA GLY A 68 -11.94 8.73 -17.87
C GLY A 68 -11.23 7.40 -17.74
N LEU A 69 -9.91 7.45 -17.71
CA LEU A 69 -9.07 6.26 -17.58
C LEU A 69 -8.95 5.85 -16.11
N SER A 70 -9.45 4.68 -15.78
CA SER A 70 -9.25 4.06 -14.47
C SER A 70 -8.31 2.87 -14.60
N VAL A 71 -7.25 2.85 -13.80
CA VAL A 71 -6.23 1.79 -13.81
C VAL A 71 -6.03 1.26 -12.40
N GLU A 72 -6.12 -0.06 -12.25
CA GLU A 72 -5.81 -0.72 -10.98
C GLU A 72 -4.31 -0.97 -10.87
N LEU A 73 -3.71 -0.51 -9.77
CA LEU A 73 -2.32 -0.82 -9.44
C LEU A 73 -2.25 -2.17 -8.73
N GLN A 74 -1.69 -3.14 -9.42
CA GLN A 74 -1.49 -4.48 -8.88
C GLN A 74 -0.38 -4.52 -7.82
N ARG A 75 -0.46 -5.49 -6.91
CA ARG A 75 0.63 -5.74 -5.96
C ARG A 75 1.93 -6.02 -6.71
N PRO A 76 3.06 -5.45 -6.29
CA PRO A 76 4.33 -5.63 -6.97
C PRO A 76 4.78 -7.10 -6.96
N SER A 77 5.31 -7.57 -8.08
CA SER A 77 5.96 -8.88 -8.18
C SER A 77 7.22 -8.93 -7.31
N TYR A 78 7.77 -10.14 -7.08
CA TYR A 78 9.06 -10.28 -6.39
C TYR A 78 10.16 -9.43 -7.06
N ALA A 79 10.28 -9.52 -8.38
CA ALA A 79 11.27 -8.76 -9.14
C ALA A 79 11.09 -7.24 -8.94
N THR A 80 9.84 -6.77 -9.01
CA THR A 80 9.52 -5.35 -8.79
C THR A 80 9.90 -4.93 -7.36
N ARG A 81 9.59 -5.74 -6.34
CA ARG A 81 9.94 -5.43 -4.94
C ARG A 81 11.46 -5.34 -4.76
N LEU A 82 12.21 -6.26 -5.36
CA LEU A 82 13.67 -6.25 -5.29
C LEU A 82 14.26 -4.99 -5.92
N GLU A 83 13.80 -4.63 -7.12
CA GLU A 83 14.24 -3.39 -7.78
C GLU A 83 13.86 -2.13 -6.98
N MET A 84 12.70 -2.09 -6.37
CA MET A 84 12.30 -1.00 -5.50
C MET A 84 13.22 -0.85 -4.28
N LEU A 85 13.60 -1.97 -3.65
CA LEU A 85 14.55 -1.98 -2.53
C LEU A 85 15.94 -1.50 -2.98
N LYS A 86 16.43 -1.96 -4.14
CA LYS A 86 17.72 -1.50 -4.73
C LYS A 86 17.70 0.01 -4.98
N ALA A 87 16.65 0.51 -5.62
CA ALA A 87 16.48 1.92 -5.90
C ALA A 87 16.37 2.77 -4.61
N ARG A 88 15.70 2.25 -3.58
CA ARG A 88 15.59 2.94 -2.29
C ARG A 88 16.93 2.97 -1.55
N SER A 89 17.63 1.85 -1.47
CA SER A 89 18.98 1.75 -0.88
C SER A 89 19.93 2.74 -1.54
N PHE A 90 19.92 2.82 -2.87
CA PHE A 90 20.72 3.78 -3.62
C PHE A 90 20.39 5.24 -3.26
N ARG A 91 19.11 5.58 -3.15
CA ARG A 91 18.68 6.94 -2.74
C ARG A 91 19.10 7.32 -1.33
N GLU A 92 19.15 6.34 -0.41
CA GLU A 92 19.66 6.55 0.95
C GLU A 92 21.20 6.61 1.01
N GLY A 93 21.89 6.37 -0.11
CA GLY A 93 23.36 6.37 -0.16
C GLY A 93 23.99 5.21 0.60
N VAL A 94 23.24 4.12 0.79
CA VAL A 94 23.69 2.97 1.59
C VAL A 94 23.79 1.73 0.70
N THR A 95 24.89 0.99 0.84
CA THR A 95 25.05 -0.30 0.18
C THR A 95 24.51 -1.40 1.08
N VAL A 96 23.48 -2.08 0.61
CA VAL A 96 22.89 -3.26 1.25
C VAL A 96 23.22 -4.49 0.40
N SER A 97 23.59 -5.58 1.02
CA SER A 97 23.93 -6.81 0.29
C SER A 97 22.69 -7.36 -0.45
N GLU A 98 22.92 -8.00 -1.59
CA GLU A 98 21.83 -8.56 -2.39
C GLU A 98 21.01 -9.59 -1.62
N GLU A 99 21.69 -10.42 -0.83
CA GLU A 99 21.09 -11.43 0.04
C GLU A 99 20.06 -10.84 1.02
N VAL A 100 20.37 -9.70 1.63
CA VAL A 100 19.47 -8.99 2.55
C VAL A 100 18.28 -8.38 1.80
N LEU A 101 18.51 -7.80 0.61
CA LEU A 101 17.43 -7.25 -0.22
C LEU A 101 16.49 -8.36 -0.71
N GLU A 102 17.02 -9.50 -1.13
CA GLU A 102 16.24 -10.68 -1.53
C GLU A 102 15.43 -11.25 -0.36
N TYR A 103 16.01 -11.32 0.81
CA TYR A 103 15.31 -11.74 2.04
C TYR A 103 14.10 -10.82 2.30
N LEU A 104 14.29 -9.50 2.31
CA LEU A 104 13.21 -8.54 2.52
C LEU A 104 12.12 -8.66 1.44
N ALA A 105 12.53 -8.73 0.16
CA ALA A 105 11.61 -8.87 -0.96
C ALA A 105 10.79 -10.17 -0.91
N THR A 106 11.36 -11.25 -0.36
CA THR A 106 10.69 -12.54 -0.21
C THR A 106 9.75 -12.53 0.99
N ARG A 107 10.19 -11.95 2.11
CA ARG A 107 9.44 -11.99 3.37
C ARG A 107 8.27 -11.02 3.39
N ILE A 108 8.42 -9.82 2.84
CA ILE A 108 7.39 -8.77 2.88
C ILE A 108 6.66 -8.70 1.55
N LYS A 109 5.44 -9.24 1.52
CA LYS A 109 4.58 -9.32 0.32
C LYS A 109 3.32 -8.46 0.44
N SER A 110 3.05 -7.94 1.62
CA SER A 110 1.81 -7.26 1.99
C SER A 110 1.61 -5.96 1.22
N ASN A 111 2.53 -5.02 1.40
CA ASN A 111 2.48 -3.71 0.76
C ASN A 111 3.88 -3.07 0.69
N PHE A 112 3.98 -2.04 -0.15
CA PHE A 112 5.24 -1.33 -0.37
C PHE A 112 5.68 -0.51 0.85
N ARG A 113 4.76 0.06 1.62
CA ARG A 113 5.08 0.86 2.81
C ARG A 113 5.77 0.02 3.88
N GLU A 114 5.32 -1.20 4.10
CA GLU A 114 5.98 -2.15 5.02
C GLU A 114 7.36 -2.57 4.50
N LEU A 115 7.48 -2.82 3.19
CA LEU A 115 8.74 -3.18 2.57
C LEU A 115 9.78 -2.06 2.72
N GLU A 116 9.40 -0.84 2.41
CA GLU A 116 10.25 0.35 2.56
C GLU A 116 10.57 0.63 4.03
N GLY A 117 9.57 0.54 4.90
CA GLY A 117 9.73 0.70 6.35
C GLY A 117 10.71 -0.29 6.96
N ALA A 118 10.70 -1.55 6.48
CA ALA A 118 11.65 -2.57 6.94
C ALA A 118 13.08 -2.25 6.52
N LEU A 119 13.29 -1.80 5.27
CA LEU A 119 14.61 -1.38 4.79
C LEU A 119 15.13 -0.18 5.59
N ILE A 120 14.30 0.86 5.77
CA ILE A 120 14.68 2.05 6.55
C ILE A 120 15.00 1.68 8.00
N SER A 121 14.22 0.80 8.61
CA SER A 121 14.45 0.31 9.97
C SER A 121 15.77 -0.47 10.07
N LEU A 122 16.09 -1.28 9.04
CA LEU A 122 17.34 -2.02 8.98
C LEU A 122 18.53 -1.07 8.89
N ILE A 123 18.49 -0.09 8.01
CA ILE A 123 19.53 0.94 7.85
C ILE A 123 19.73 1.71 9.17
N ALA A 124 18.63 2.17 9.77
CA ALA A 124 18.69 2.91 11.03
C ALA A 124 19.30 2.07 12.17
N HIS A 125 18.85 0.82 12.33
CA HIS A 125 19.41 -0.08 13.33
C HIS A 125 20.92 -0.34 13.11
N ALA A 126 21.33 -0.70 11.90
CA ALA A 126 22.73 -0.97 11.57
C ALA A 126 23.60 0.25 11.85
N THR A 127 23.13 1.46 11.48
CA THR A 127 23.84 2.71 11.73
C THR A 127 23.97 3.01 13.24
N LEU A 128 22.88 2.87 14.00
CA LEU A 128 22.87 3.19 15.44
C LEU A 128 23.75 2.26 16.28
N ILE A 129 23.82 0.97 15.92
CA ILE A 129 24.59 -0.03 16.66
C ILE A 129 25.98 -0.28 16.04
N HIS A 130 26.33 0.46 14.97
CA HIS A 130 27.58 0.31 14.21
C HIS A 130 27.86 -1.14 13.80
N LYS A 131 26.83 -1.85 13.29
CA LYS A 131 26.93 -3.23 12.81
C LYS A 131 26.58 -3.31 11.34
N GLU A 132 27.07 -4.36 10.70
CA GLU A 132 26.71 -4.67 9.32
C GLU A 132 25.22 -5.07 9.21
N MET A 133 24.64 -4.80 8.04
CA MET A 133 23.29 -5.21 7.69
C MET A 133 23.33 -6.67 7.25
N THR A 134 22.98 -7.57 8.18
CA THR A 134 22.93 -9.01 7.94
C THR A 134 21.49 -9.50 7.81
N VAL A 135 21.31 -10.71 7.28
CA VAL A 135 20.01 -11.37 7.18
C VAL A 135 19.41 -11.57 8.58
N GLU A 136 20.22 -11.94 9.58
CA GLU A 136 19.75 -12.14 10.96
C GLU A 136 19.20 -10.84 11.58
N LEU A 137 19.81 -9.70 11.24
CA LEU A 137 19.30 -8.41 11.68
C LEU A 137 17.97 -8.09 10.95
N ALA A 138 17.91 -8.38 9.66
CA ALA A 138 16.69 -8.23 8.87
C ALA A 138 15.55 -9.11 9.41
N GLU A 139 15.83 -10.34 9.81
CA GLU A 139 14.87 -11.26 10.45
C GLU A 139 14.27 -10.68 11.73
N LYS A 140 15.12 -10.16 12.62
CA LYS A 140 14.66 -9.54 13.86
C LYS A 140 13.76 -8.33 13.64
N ILE A 141 14.05 -7.55 12.60
CA ILE A 141 13.27 -6.36 12.28
C ILE A 141 11.95 -6.74 11.63
N THR A 142 11.98 -7.63 10.64
CA THR A 142 10.77 -8.07 9.93
C THR A 142 9.82 -8.82 10.85
N GLY A 143 10.31 -9.61 11.81
CA GLY A 143 9.49 -10.28 12.82
C GLY A 143 8.65 -9.31 13.67
N LYS A 144 9.10 -8.06 13.83
CA LYS A 144 8.36 -7.02 14.55
C LYS A 144 7.35 -6.28 13.65
N ILE A 145 7.64 -6.16 12.36
CA ILE A 145 6.84 -5.39 11.40
C ILE A 145 5.73 -6.25 10.80
N VAL A 146 6.08 -7.45 10.35
CA VAL A 146 5.14 -8.33 9.64
C VAL A 146 4.20 -9.03 10.63
N GLY A 147 4.49 -8.98 11.94
CA GLY A 147 3.85 -9.85 12.91
C GLY A 147 4.12 -11.34 12.56
N GLU A 148 3.82 -12.24 13.43
CA GLU A 148 3.71 -13.65 13.01
C GLU A 148 2.67 -13.68 11.87
N GLU A 149 3.05 -14.18 10.69
CA GLU A 149 2.08 -14.41 9.60
C GLU A 149 0.84 -14.98 10.27
N LYS A 150 -0.28 -14.27 10.17
CA LYS A 150 -1.59 -14.90 10.47
C LYS A 150 -1.64 -16.06 9.49
N THR A 151 -1.18 -17.21 9.97
CA THR A 151 -1.21 -18.44 9.18
C THR A 151 -2.66 -18.58 8.79
N GLU A 152 -2.97 -18.49 7.50
CA GLU A 152 -4.33 -18.68 7.03
C GLU A 152 -4.86 -19.94 7.70
N VAL A 153 -5.91 -19.74 8.50
CA VAL A 153 -6.54 -20.85 9.20
C VAL A 153 -7.36 -21.58 8.15
N THR A 154 -6.70 -22.52 7.47
CA THR A 154 -7.39 -23.41 6.53
C THR A 154 -8.18 -24.47 7.32
N ILE A 155 -9.27 -24.96 6.72
CA ILE A 155 -10.09 -26.04 7.31
C ILE A 155 -9.20 -27.24 7.65
N ASP A 156 -8.25 -27.60 6.77
CA ASP A 156 -7.30 -28.69 7.01
C ASP A 156 -6.42 -28.48 8.26
N LYS A 157 -5.99 -27.23 8.49
CA LYS A 157 -5.18 -26.90 9.66
C LYS A 157 -5.98 -26.95 10.94
N VAL A 158 -7.24 -26.48 10.90
CA VAL A 158 -8.19 -26.62 12.05
C VAL A 158 -8.41 -28.09 12.34
N GLN A 159 -8.78 -28.89 11.34
CA GLN A 159 -9.00 -30.32 11.49
C GLN A 159 -7.75 -31.02 12.07
N LYS A 160 -6.58 -30.76 11.53
CA LYS A 160 -5.34 -31.33 12.04
C LYS A 160 -5.10 -30.96 13.50
N THR A 161 -5.25 -29.70 13.87
CA THR A 161 -5.06 -29.24 15.25
C THR A 161 -6.05 -29.88 16.21
N VAL A 162 -7.32 -30.04 15.79
CA VAL A 162 -8.35 -30.72 16.59
C VAL A 162 -8.02 -32.21 16.72
N CYS A 163 -7.65 -32.88 15.64
CA CYS A 163 -7.23 -34.29 15.68
C CYS A 163 -6.04 -34.50 16.61
N ASP A 164 -5.03 -33.65 16.54
CA ASP A 164 -3.82 -33.73 17.39
C ASP A 164 -4.18 -33.47 18.88
N TYR A 165 -5.04 -32.49 19.15
CA TYR A 165 -5.46 -32.16 20.52
C TYR A 165 -6.28 -33.24 21.18
N PHE A 166 -7.25 -33.86 20.45
CA PHE A 166 -8.12 -34.90 20.98
C PHE A 166 -7.61 -36.31 20.72
N ASN A 167 -6.44 -36.45 20.08
CA ASN A 167 -5.84 -37.70 19.68
C ASN A 167 -6.77 -38.63 18.87
N ILE A 168 -7.49 -38.04 17.92
CA ILE A 168 -8.46 -38.70 17.02
C ILE A 168 -8.00 -38.62 15.57
N THR A 169 -8.51 -39.47 14.71
CA THR A 169 -8.23 -39.45 13.26
C THR A 169 -9.22 -38.53 12.51
N LYS A 170 -8.82 -38.07 11.30
CA LYS A 170 -9.68 -37.22 10.45
C LYS A 170 -11.04 -37.85 10.12
N ASP A 171 -11.09 -39.18 10.07
CA ASP A 171 -12.30 -39.93 9.75
C ASP A 171 -13.29 -40.02 10.91
N THR A 172 -12.92 -39.52 12.09
CA THR A 172 -13.72 -39.54 13.33
C THR A 172 -14.25 -38.14 13.68
N LEU A 173 -13.94 -37.13 12.88
CA LEU A 173 -14.39 -35.75 13.00
C LEU A 173 -15.68 -35.56 12.19
#